data_3bd50e759e2500ddd185cc57a69bada4
#
_entry.id   3bd50e759e2500ddd185cc57a69bada4
#
_cell.length_a   1.000
_cell.length_b   1.000
_cell.length_c   1.000
_cell.angle_alpha   90.00
_cell.angle_beta   90.00
_cell.angle_gamma   90.00
#
_symmetry.space_group_name_H-M   'P 1'
#
loop_
_entity.id
_entity.type
_entity.pdbx_description
1 polymer ?
#
loop_
_entity_poly.entity_id
_entity_poly.type
_entity_poly.pdbx_seq_one_letter_code
_entity_poly.pdbx_strand_id
1 'polypeptide(L)'
;AGRGRRGRSFYSPDGTGLYLSVILPVSESLADDVFLTCGAAVAVCHALSDVCGVEAGIKWVNDLQVNGRKVCGLRCQRIPGKPVAVIGVGINLTTSDFPEEIRFRAGSIGKEVSREVLGAAVAEELFSLPQAGERWMEEYRKRSVLTGKEITMEIAGQLRTGTVLGIDARGGLIVRTGQGTEVLTSGEITVREC
;
A
#
# COMPACT_ATOMS: atom_id res chain seq x y z
N ALA A 1 17.07 -8.64 -2.38
CA ALA A 1 16.13 -8.08 -3.34
C ALA A 1 14.72 -8.14 -2.76
N GLY A 2 13.99 -7.01 -2.78
CA GLY A 2 12.63 -6.93 -2.26
C GLY A 2 11.65 -7.75 -3.10
N ARG A 3 10.69 -8.40 -2.45
CA ARG A 3 9.65 -9.19 -3.11
C ARG A 3 8.31 -8.46 -3.06
N GLY A 4 7.77 -8.12 -4.24
CA GLY A 4 6.44 -7.55 -4.39
C GLY A 4 5.33 -8.62 -4.40
N ARG A 5 4.09 -8.19 -4.64
CA ARG A 5 2.93 -9.08 -4.85
C ARG A 5 3.00 -9.74 -6.22
N ARG A 6 2.37 -10.92 -6.37
CA ARG A 6 2.23 -11.66 -7.65
C ARG A 6 3.56 -11.91 -8.37
N GLY A 7 4.62 -12.24 -7.61
CA GLY A 7 5.94 -12.58 -8.20
C GLY A 7 6.77 -11.37 -8.67
N ARG A 8 6.29 -10.15 -8.53
CA ARG A 8 7.06 -8.95 -8.89
C ARG A 8 8.20 -8.70 -7.91
N SER A 9 9.26 -8.07 -8.38
CA SER A 9 10.32 -7.52 -7.54
C SER A 9 9.97 -6.10 -7.09
N PHE A 10 10.43 -5.73 -5.90
CA PHE A 10 10.52 -4.33 -5.48
C PHE A 10 11.96 -3.87 -5.69
N TYR A 11 12.16 -2.82 -6.46
CA TYR A 11 13.49 -2.26 -6.67
C TYR A 11 14.03 -1.73 -5.34
N SER A 12 15.08 -2.33 -4.84
CA SER A 12 15.59 -2.12 -3.49
C SER A 12 17.12 -2.03 -3.49
N PRO A 13 17.68 -0.94 -4.06
CA PRO A 13 19.12 -0.73 -4.04
C PRO A 13 19.62 -0.51 -2.62
N ASP A 14 20.85 -0.92 -2.37
CA ASP A 14 21.46 -0.78 -1.06
C ASP A 14 21.66 0.69 -0.68
N GLY A 15 21.50 0.99 0.61
CA GLY A 15 21.78 2.31 1.17
C GLY A 15 20.74 3.42 0.86
N THR A 16 19.73 3.21 -0.01
CA THR A 16 18.84 4.28 -0.47
C THR A 16 17.41 4.20 0.03
N GLY A 17 17.06 3.13 0.73
CA GLY A 17 15.70 2.89 1.23
C GLY A 17 15.67 2.22 2.59
N LEU A 18 14.47 2.07 3.12
CA LEU A 18 14.16 1.23 4.28
C LEU A 18 13.41 -0.01 3.80
N TYR A 19 13.94 -1.19 4.10
CA TYR A 19 13.34 -2.48 3.75
C TYR A 19 13.24 -3.32 5.01
N LEU A 20 12.02 -3.55 5.50
CA LEU A 20 11.81 -4.32 6.72
C LEU A 20 10.66 -5.31 6.57
N SER A 21 10.63 -6.30 7.43
CA SER A 21 9.52 -7.22 7.58
C SER A 21 9.17 -7.34 9.06
N VAL A 22 7.88 -7.21 9.37
CA VAL A 22 7.35 -7.34 10.72
C VAL A 22 6.45 -8.56 10.77
N ILE A 23 6.59 -9.39 11.81
CA ILE A 23 5.65 -10.46 12.11
C ILE A 23 4.64 -9.91 13.10
N LEU A 24 3.39 -9.83 12.69
CA LEU A 24 2.30 -9.28 13.48
C LEU A 24 1.35 -10.40 13.90
N PRO A 25 1.01 -10.54 15.21
CA PRO A 25 -0.12 -11.34 15.62
C PRO A 25 -1.40 -10.78 15.01
N VAL A 26 -2.23 -11.64 14.42
CA VAL A 26 -3.50 -11.22 13.80
C VAL A 26 -4.67 -11.96 14.44
N SER A 27 -5.68 -11.20 14.85
CA SER A 27 -6.96 -11.72 15.33
C SER A 27 -7.87 -12.11 14.15
N GLU A 28 -8.99 -12.73 14.43
CA GLU A 28 -10.01 -13.02 13.42
C GLU A 28 -10.54 -11.75 12.73
N SER A 29 -10.59 -10.63 13.44
CA SER A 29 -11.00 -9.34 12.87
C SER A 29 -10.04 -8.82 11.78
N LEU A 30 -8.77 -9.20 11.85
CA LEU A 30 -7.73 -8.89 10.84
C LEU A 30 -7.49 -10.07 9.90
N ALA A 31 -8.42 -11.03 9.82
CA ALA A 31 -8.26 -12.25 9.03
C ALA A 31 -8.32 -12.03 7.51
N ASP A 32 -8.77 -10.87 7.05
CA ASP A 32 -8.83 -10.51 5.63
C ASP A 32 -7.52 -9.84 5.20
N ASP A 33 -6.84 -10.41 4.20
CA ASP A 33 -5.56 -9.89 3.71
C ASP A 33 -5.68 -8.47 3.11
N VAL A 34 -6.82 -8.14 2.49
CA VAL A 34 -7.08 -6.81 1.93
C VAL A 34 -7.23 -5.81 3.07
N PHE A 35 -8.06 -6.15 4.04
CA PHE A 35 -8.32 -5.34 5.22
C PHE A 35 -7.03 -5.08 6.02
N LEU A 36 -6.23 -6.12 6.29
CA LEU A 36 -4.92 -5.99 6.92
C LEU A 36 -3.96 -5.11 6.12
N THR A 37 -3.97 -5.25 4.78
CA THR A 37 -3.11 -4.43 3.90
C THR A 37 -3.50 -2.95 3.96
N CYS A 38 -4.80 -2.64 4.03
CA CYS A 38 -5.28 -1.28 4.19
C CYS A 38 -4.80 -0.67 5.52
N GLY A 39 -4.92 -1.41 6.63
CA GLY A 39 -4.41 -0.96 7.94
C GLY A 39 -2.91 -0.72 7.92
N ALA A 40 -2.14 -1.66 7.37
CA ALA A 40 -0.69 -1.50 7.25
C ALA A 40 -0.30 -0.28 6.40
N ALA A 41 -1.06 0.05 5.35
CA ALA A 41 -0.82 1.24 4.54
C ALA A 41 -1.03 2.53 5.35
N VAL A 42 -2.07 2.60 6.17
CA VAL A 42 -2.31 3.75 7.08
C VAL A 42 -1.21 3.86 8.13
N ALA A 43 -0.81 2.76 8.75
CA ALA A 43 0.28 2.72 9.72
C ALA A 43 1.58 3.30 9.15
N VAL A 44 1.94 2.92 7.93
CA VAL A 44 3.14 3.47 7.27
C VAL A 44 2.94 4.95 6.89
N CYS A 45 1.72 5.38 6.51
CA CYS A 45 1.44 6.81 6.28
C CYS A 45 1.66 7.65 7.56
N HIS A 46 1.21 7.16 8.72
CA HIS A 46 1.43 7.84 10.01
C HIS A 46 2.94 7.96 10.31
N ALA A 47 3.68 6.85 10.24
CA ALA A 47 5.12 6.87 10.45
C ALA A 47 5.86 7.83 9.50
N LEU A 48 5.45 7.91 8.22
CA LEU A 48 6.02 8.85 7.26
C LEU A 48 5.68 10.32 7.60
N SER A 49 4.45 10.59 8.05
CA SER A 49 4.04 11.92 8.50
C SER A 49 4.86 12.34 9.72
N ASP A 50 4.92 11.49 10.76
CA ASP A 50 5.52 11.84 12.04
C ASP A 50 7.04 11.96 11.97
N VAL A 51 7.72 11.02 11.30
CA VAL A 51 9.19 11.00 11.24
C VAL A 51 9.75 11.85 10.11
N CYS A 52 9.06 11.85 8.97
CA CYS A 52 9.58 12.50 7.75
C CYS A 52 8.85 13.81 7.41
N GLY A 53 7.69 14.11 8.04
CA GLY A 53 6.82 15.22 7.64
C GLY A 53 6.32 15.05 6.19
N VAL A 54 6.01 13.81 5.78
CA VAL A 54 5.60 13.49 4.41
C VAL A 54 4.18 12.94 4.41
N GLU A 55 3.26 13.64 3.76
CA GLU A 55 1.90 13.17 3.55
C GLU A 55 1.82 12.30 2.30
N ALA A 56 1.56 11.02 2.49
CA ALA A 56 1.41 10.06 1.40
C ALA A 56 -0.06 9.76 1.12
N GLY A 57 -0.40 9.70 -0.16
CA GLY A 57 -1.67 9.13 -0.64
C GLY A 57 -1.55 7.62 -0.85
N ILE A 58 -2.68 6.92 -0.82
CA ILE A 58 -2.72 5.46 -0.97
C ILE A 58 -3.35 5.10 -2.32
N LYS A 59 -2.55 4.45 -3.17
CA LYS A 59 -3.05 3.76 -4.36
C LYS A 59 -3.43 2.33 -3.99
N TRP A 60 -4.69 2.02 -4.12
CA TRP A 60 -5.25 0.72 -3.75
C TRP A 60 -4.43 -0.45 -4.32
N VAL A 61 -4.04 -1.40 -3.52
CA VAL A 61 -4.38 -1.58 -2.10
C VAL A 61 -3.17 -1.30 -1.20
N ASN A 62 -1.96 -1.28 -1.77
CA ASN A 62 -0.69 -1.47 -1.06
C ASN A 62 0.45 -0.54 -1.48
N ASP A 63 0.16 0.47 -2.32
CA ASP A 63 1.18 1.39 -2.80
C ASP A 63 0.98 2.79 -2.21
N LEU A 64 2.01 3.35 -1.58
CA LEU A 64 1.97 4.74 -1.13
C LEU A 64 2.62 5.64 -2.18
N GLN A 65 1.99 6.79 -2.41
CA GLN A 65 2.42 7.76 -3.41
C GLN A 65 2.63 9.14 -2.82
N VAL A 66 3.66 9.81 -3.30
CA VAL A 66 3.91 11.23 -3.10
C VAL A 66 4.09 11.86 -4.48
N ASN A 67 3.38 12.95 -4.75
CA ASN A 67 3.38 13.62 -6.06
C ASN A 67 3.10 12.65 -7.24
N GLY A 68 2.15 11.73 -7.06
CA GLY A 68 1.75 10.75 -8.07
C GLY A 68 2.72 9.60 -8.30
N ARG A 69 3.89 9.57 -7.63
CA ARG A 69 4.90 8.53 -7.77
C ARG A 69 4.91 7.59 -6.56
N LYS A 70 5.07 6.30 -6.81
CA LYS A 70 5.16 5.29 -5.76
C LYS A 70 6.46 5.44 -4.98
N VAL A 71 6.34 5.74 -3.69
CA VAL A 71 7.46 5.86 -2.75
C VAL A 71 7.55 4.67 -1.79
N CYS A 72 6.45 3.94 -1.60
CA CYS A 72 6.42 2.77 -0.74
C CYS A 72 5.55 1.68 -1.35
N GLY A 73 5.92 0.43 -1.11
CA GLY A 73 5.13 -0.76 -1.41
C GLY A 73 5.04 -1.67 -0.20
N LEU A 74 3.84 -2.20 0.04
CA LEU A 74 3.59 -3.14 1.13
C LEU A 74 3.24 -4.53 0.58
N ARG A 75 3.56 -5.55 1.37
CA ARG A 75 3.13 -6.92 1.14
C ARG A 75 2.71 -7.55 2.45
N CYS A 76 1.43 -7.78 2.62
CA CYS A 76 0.89 -8.54 3.74
C CYS A 76 0.64 -9.99 3.32
N GLN A 77 1.05 -10.92 4.16
CA GLN A 77 0.87 -12.34 3.93
C GLN A 77 0.60 -13.05 5.24
N ARG A 78 -0.56 -13.63 5.38
CA ARG A 78 -0.90 -14.49 6.52
C ARG A 78 -0.17 -15.83 6.40
N ILE A 79 0.20 -16.39 7.53
CA ILE A 79 0.81 -17.72 7.60
C ILE A 79 -0.31 -18.75 7.80
N PRO A 80 -0.52 -19.67 6.86
CA PRO A 80 -1.55 -20.69 6.98
C PRO A 80 -1.44 -21.47 8.29
N GLY A 81 -2.56 -21.61 9.00
CA GLY A 81 -2.64 -22.35 10.27
C GLY A 81 -1.99 -21.64 11.47
N LYS A 82 -1.57 -20.39 11.34
CA LYS A 82 -1.01 -19.60 12.44
C LYS A 82 -1.71 -18.25 12.59
N PRO A 83 -1.92 -17.74 13.81
CA PRO A 83 -2.54 -16.44 14.05
C PRO A 83 -1.53 -15.30 13.86
N VAL A 84 -0.78 -15.32 12.77
CA VAL A 84 0.25 -14.31 12.46
C VAL A 84 0.26 -13.97 10.98
N ALA A 85 0.66 -12.74 10.69
CA ALA A 85 0.96 -12.27 9.33
C ALA A 85 2.37 -11.70 9.25
N VAL A 86 2.98 -11.81 8.09
CA VAL A 86 4.23 -11.12 7.75
C VAL A 86 3.88 -9.90 6.92
N ILE A 87 4.30 -8.74 7.39
CA ILE A 87 4.11 -7.46 6.69
C ILE A 87 5.48 -6.99 6.21
N GLY A 88 5.71 -7.07 4.90
CA GLY A 88 6.88 -6.49 4.26
C GLY A 88 6.61 -5.04 3.87
N VAL A 89 7.53 -4.14 4.20
CA VAL A 89 7.47 -2.71 3.90
C VAL A 89 8.76 -2.32 3.17
N GLY A 90 8.61 -1.72 1.99
CA GLY A 90 9.72 -1.13 1.25
C GLY A 90 9.45 0.36 1.01
N ILE A 91 10.32 1.23 1.52
CA ILE A 91 10.22 2.69 1.38
C ILE A 91 11.46 3.21 0.66
N ASN A 92 11.26 3.93 -0.44
CA ASN A 92 12.32 4.63 -1.15
C ASN A 92 12.58 5.97 -0.44
N LEU A 93 13.71 6.11 0.24
CA LEU A 93 14.08 7.32 0.97
C LEU A 93 14.76 8.35 0.05
N THR A 94 15.89 7.96 -0.52
CA THR A 94 16.73 8.80 -1.38
C THR A 94 17.02 8.16 -2.74
N THR A 95 16.33 7.05 -3.08
CA THR A 95 16.51 6.35 -4.36
C THR A 95 16.23 7.29 -5.52
N SER A 96 17.21 7.51 -6.39
CA SER A 96 17.12 8.40 -7.56
C SER A 96 17.25 7.66 -8.88
N ASP A 97 18.04 6.59 -8.90
CA ASP A 97 18.37 5.83 -10.11
C ASP A 97 17.44 4.63 -10.28
N PHE A 98 16.23 4.91 -10.72
CA PHE A 98 15.23 3.88 -11.01
C PHE A 98 15.44 3.30 -12.42
N PRO A 99 15.30 1.97 -12.60
CA PRO A 99 15.24 1.34 -13.93
C PRO A 99 14.23 2.03 -14.85
N GLU A 100 14.56 2.06 -16.15
CA GLU A 100 13.75 2.78 -17.15
C GLU A 100 12.29 2.38 -17.15
N GLU A 101 12.00 1.09 -16.94
CA GLU A 101 10.65 0.51 -16.96
C GLU A 101 9.75 1.01 -15.80
N ILE A 102 10.35 1.57 -14.75
CA ILE A 102 9.60 2.05 -13.56
C ILE A 102 9.82 3.51 -13.23
N ARG A 103 10.80 4.20 -13.83
CA ARG A 103 11.20 5.57 -13.47
C ARG A 103 10.07 6.61 -13.57
N PHE A 104 9.08 6.38 -14.43
CA PHE A 104 7.95 7.28 -14.61
C PHE A 104 6.90 7.15 -13.50
N ARG A 105 6.86 5.99 -12.81
CA ARG A 105 5.87 5.67 -11.75
C ARG A 105 6.49 5.50 -10.37
N ALA A 106 7.80 5.28 -10.28
CA ALA A 106 8.53 5.18 -9.02
C ALA A 106 9.05 6.55 -8.58
N GLY A 107 9.17 6.73 -7.28
CA GLY A 107 9.73 7.92 -6.65
C GLY A 107 10.30 7.61 -5.29
N SER A 108 10.90 8.61 -4.67
CA SER A 108 11.39 8.58 -3.30
C SER A 108 10.79 9.74 -2.51
N ILE A 109 10.87 9.65 -1.18
CA ILE A 109 10.43 10.76 -0.32
C ILE A 109 11.42 11.95 -0.37
N GLY A 110 12.64 11.74 -0.93
CA GLY A 110 13.63 12.76 -1.13
C GLY A 110 14.22 13.34 0.16
N LYS A 111 14.20 12.56 1.24
CA LYS A 111 14.69 12.99 2.56
C LYS A 111 15.66 11.97 3.14
N GLU A 112 16.73 12.47 3.70
CA GLU A 112 17.62 11.70 4.56
C GLU A 112 17.02 11.65 5.97
N VAL A 113 16.70 10.44 6.43
CA VAL A 113 16.18 10.17 7.78
C VAL A 113 16.88 8.94 8.35
N SER A 114 16.96 8.86 9.67
CA SER A 114 17.45 7.63 10.32
C SER A 114 16.50 6.47 9.99
N ARG A 115 17.06 5.41 9.39
CA ARG A 115 16.32 4.19 9.09
C ARG A 115 15.84 3.49 10.34
N GLU A 116 16.63 3.57 11.40
CA GLU A 116 16.33 2.99 12.72
C GLU A 116 15.10 3.67 13.32
N VAL A 117 15.06 5.01 13.31
CA VAL A 117 13.94 5.80 13.85
C VAL A 117 12.68 5.55 13.02
N LEU A 118 12.77 5.62 11.69
CA LEU A 118 11.61 5.36 10.83
C LEU A 118 11.16 3.89 10.92
N GLY A 119 12.09 2.95 10.99
CA GLY A 119 11.78 1.53 11.14
C GLY A 119 11.07 1.22 12.47
N ALA A 120 11.50 1.85 13.56
CA ALA A 120 10.85 1.74 14.87
C ALA A 120 9.44 2.32 14.81
N ALA A 121 9.24 3.51 14.28
CA ALA A 121 7.93 4.14 14.15
C ALA A 121 6.98 3.28 13.28
N VAL A 122 7.45 2.75 12.14
CA VAL A 122 6.65 1.83 11.30
C VAL A 122 6.26 0.58 12.09
N ALA A 123 7.17 0.00 12.88
CA ALA A 123 6.88 -1.18 13.68
C ALA A 123 5.85 -0.87 14.78
N GLU A 124 5.99 0.24 15.50
CA GLU A 124 5.04 0.69 16.55
C GLU A 124 3.64 0.86 15.98
N GLU A 125 3.51 1.57 14.86
CA GLU A 125 2.22 1.77 14.19
C GLU A 125 1.60 0.43 13.74
N LEU A 126 2.38 -0.48 13.19
CA LEU A 126 1.91 -1.81 12.80
C LEU A 126 1.45 -2.63 14.01
N PHE A 127 2.16 -2.60 15.13
CA PHE A 127 1.78 -3.31 16.35
C PHE A 127 0.54 -2.70 17.03
N SER A 128 0.21 -1.45 16.75
CA SER A 128 -1.01 -0.80 17.26
C SER A 128 -2.29 -1.18 16.49
N LEU A 129 -2.18 -1.72 15.28
CA LEU A 129 -3.32 -2.05 14.41
C LEU A 129 -4.40 -2.93 15.08
N PRO A 130 -4.06 -4.01 15.81
CA PRO A 130 -5.07 -4.85 16.44
C PRO A 130 -5.94 -4.12 17.47
N GLN A 131 -5.38 -3.08 18.12
CA GLN A 131 -6.05 -2.27 19.14
C GLN A 131 -6.86 -1.11 18.51
N ALA A 132 -6.49 -0.66 17.34
CA ALA A 132 -7.14 0.48 16.67
C ALA A 132 -8.55 0.15 16.14
N GLY A 133 -8.91 -1.14 16.07
CA GLY A 133 -10.18 -1.58 15.51
C GLY A 133 -10.29 -1.21 14.03
N GLU A 134 -11.47 -0.70 13.62
CA GLU A 134 -11.74 -0.33 12.22
C GLU A 134 -11.49 1.17 11.91
N ARG A 135 -11.01 1.95 12.87
CA ARG A 135 -10.86 3.41 12.73
C ARG A 135 -9.94 3.81 11.57
N TRP A 136 -8.90 3.01 11.30
CA TRP A 136 -7.98 3.27 10.21
C TRP A 136 -8.63 3.14 8.81
N MET A 137 -9.80 2.48 8.67
CA MET A 137 -10.49 2.44 7.37
C MET A 137 -11.02 3.81 6.92
N GLU A 138 -11.42 4.66 7.85
CA GLU A 138 -11.81 6.03 7.51
C GLU A 138 -10.61 6.82 6.98
N GLU A 139 -9.46 6.71 7.64
CA GLU A 139 -8.23 7.34 7.21
C GLU A 139 -7.74 6.78 5.86
N TYR A 140 -7.83 5.47 5.67
CA TYR A 140 -7.50 4.85 4.38
C TYR A 140 -8.34 5.43 3.23
N ARG A 141 -9.65 5.61 3.44
CA ARG A 141 -10.54 6.23 2.42
C ARG A 141 -10.15 7.66 2.12
N LYS A 142 -9.84 8.46 3.14
CA LYS A 142 -9.40 9.86 2.99
C LYS A 142 -8.11 9.96 2.19
N ARG A 143 -7.18 9.02 2.38
CA ARG A 143 -5.89 8.99 1.67
C ARG A 143 -5.96 8.33 0.29
N SER A 144 -7.11 7.76 -0.12
CA SER A 144 -7.25 7.11 -1.41
C SER A 144 -7.03 8.08 -2.56
N VAL A 145 -6.04 7.80 -3.41
CA VAL A 145 -5.75 8.61 -4.61
C VAL A 145 -6.57 8.19 -5.83
N LEU A 146 -7.40 7.14 -5.71
CA LEU A 146 -8.17 6.59 -6.83
C LEU A 146 -9.63 7.05 -6.87
N THR A 147 -10.20 7.47 -5.74
CA THR A 147 -11.62 7.86 -5.67
C THR A 147 -11.95 8.95 -6.69
N GLY A 148 -12.99 8.73 -7.50
CA GLY A 148 -13.41 9.60 -8.58
C GLY A 148 -12.64 9.45 -9.90
N LYS A 149 -11.57 8.63 -9.94
CA LYS A 149 -10.75 8.47 -11.16
C LYS A 149 -11.26 7.34 -12.06
N GLU A 150 -11.06 7.51 -13.36
CA GLU A 150 -11.13 6.40 -14.30
C GLU A 150 -9.89 5.54 -14.23
N ILE A 151 -10.11 4.23 -14.18
CA ILE A 151 -9.06 3.22 -14.09
C ILE A 151 -9.21 2.16 -15.17
N THR A 152 -8.09 1.57 -15.55
CA THR A 152 -8.04 0.27 -16.20
C THR A 152 -7.64 -0.77 -15.17
N MET A 153 -8.39 -1.85 -15.09
CA MET A 153 -8.16 -2.96 -14.16
C MET A 153 -7.99 -4.26 -14.94
N GLU A 154 -7.07 -5.09 -14.49
CA GLU A 154 -6.88 -6.45 -15.02
C GLU A 154 -7.46 -7.45 -14.03
N ILE A 155 -8.51 -8.16 -14.46
CA ILE A 155 -9.19 -9.19 -13.69
C ILE A 155 -9.23 -10.47 -14.51
N ALA A 156 -8.65 -11.54 -13.99
CA ALA A 156 -8.57 -12.85 -14.67
C ALA A 156 -8.02 -12.76 -16.11
N GLY A 157 -7.03 -11.90 -16.34
CA GLY A 157 -6.42 -11.69 -17.66
C GLY A 157 -7.24 -10.81 -18.63
N GLN A 158 -8.37 -10.26 -18.17
CA GLN A 158 -9.19 -9.35 -18.98
C GLN A 158 -9.01 -7.91 -18.52
N LEU A 159 -8.78 -7.00 -19.47
CA LEU A 159 -8.74 -5.56 -19.22
C LEU A 159 -10.16 -5.00 -19.23
N ARG A 160 -10.52 -4.32 -18.14
CA ARG A 160 -11.79 -3.60 -18.00
C ARG A 160 -11.52 -2.17 -17.59
N THR A 161 -12.47 -1.30 -17.85
CA THR A 161 -12.40 0.11 -17.45
C THR A 161 -13.58 0.45 -16.55
N GLY A 162 -13.38 1.40 -15.65
CA GLY A 162 -14.44 1.88 -14.79
C GLY A 162 -14.02 3.07 -13.95
N THR A 163 -14.99 3.68 -13.28
CA THR A 163 -14.78 4.80 -12.36
C THR A 163 -14.77 4.29 -10.93
N VAL A 164 -13.77 4.65 -10.16
CA VAL A 164 -13.68 4.31 -8.73
C VAL A 164 -14.68 5.15 -7.95
N LEU A 165 -15.62 4.50 -7.29
CA LEU A 165 -16.62 5.15 -6.44
C LEU A 165 -16.14 5.33 -4.99
N GLY A 166 -15.23 4.45 -4.52
CA GLY A 166 -14.71 4.48 -3.17
C GLY A 166 -14.16 3.13 -2.72
N ILE A 167 -14.10 2.96 -1.41
CA ILE A 167 -13.58 1.77 -0.71
C ILE A 167 -14.64 1.31 0.29
N ASP A 168 -14.99 0.03 0.27
CA ASP A 168 -15.96 -0.55 1.19
C ASP A 168 -15.42 -0.72 2.63
N ALA A 169 -16.24 -1.31 3.53
CA ALA A 169 -15.84 -1.51 4.92
C ALA A 169 -14.71 -2.52 5.10
N ARG A 170 -14.48 -3.40 4.13
CA ARG A 170 -13.45 -4.46 4.16
C ARG A 170 -12.24 -4.14 3.30
N GLY A 171 -12.14 -2.92 2.76
CA GLY A 171 -11.02 -2.48 1.92
C GLY A 171 -11.17 -2.83 0.45
N GLY A 172 -12.31 -3.39 0.03
CA GLY A 172 -12.61 -3.65 -1.38
C GLY A 172 -12.78 -2.35 -2.17
N LEU A 173 -12.24 -2.31 -3.39
CA LEU A 173 -12.38 -1.17 -4.28
C LEU A 173 -13.72 -1.22 -5.00
N ILE A 174 -14.57 -0.22 -4.79
CA ILE A 174 -15.89 -0.11 -5.44
C ILE A 174 -15.71 0.58 -6.78
N VAL A 175 -16.05 -0.09 -7.88
CA VAL A 175 -15.86 0.41 -9.24
C VAL A 175 -17.18 0.33 -10.01
N ARG A 176 -17.56 1.42 -10.67
CA ARG A 176 -18.65 1.46 -11.63
C ARG A 176 -18.11 1.21 -13.03
N THR A 177 -18.59 0.15 -13.67
CA THR A 177 -18.27 -0.25 -15.04
C THR A 177 -19.48 -0.08 -15.95
N GLY A 178 -19.32 -0.33 -17.23
CA GLY A 178 -20.44 -0.41 -18.17
C GLY A 178 -21.44 -1.53 -17.89
N GLN A 179 -21.06 -2.49 -17.03
CA GLN A 179 -21.90 -3.64 -16.64
C GLN A 179 -22.56 -3.48 -15.24
N GLY A 180 -22.27 -2.37 -14.55
CA GLY A 180 -22.78 -2.10 -13.20
C GLY A 180 -21.69 -1.80 -12.19
N THR A 181 -22.05 -1.85 -10.89
CA THR A 181 -21.10 -1.63 -9.80
C THR A 181 -20.59 -2.97 -9.28
N GLU A 182 -19.27 -3.09 -9.17
CA GLU A 182 -18.59 -4.28 -8.63
C GLU A 182 -17.60 -3.89 -7.54
N VAL A 183 -17.27 -4.84 -6.65
CA VAL A 183 -16.27 -4.67 -5.59
C VAL A 183 -15.09 -5.57 -5.88
N LEU A 184 -13.91 -4.97 -6.00
CA LEU A 184 -12.66 -5.67 -6.25
C LEU A 184 -11.94 -5.93 -4.94
N THR A 185 -11.59 -7.19 -4.68
CA THR A 185 -10.74 -7.62 -3.54
C THR A 185 -9.32 -7.96 -3.98
N SER A 186 -9.08 -8.01 -5.28
CA SER A 186 -7.76 -8.25 -5.87
C SER A 186 -7.73 -7.66 -7.29
N GLY A 187 -6.54 -7.43 -7.84
CA GLY A 187 -6.41 -6.92 -9.21
C GLY A 187 -5.19 -6.01 -9.35
N GLU A 188 -4.89 -5.64 -10.58
CA GLU A 188 -3.96 -4.58 -10.92
C GLU A 188 -4.75 -3.37 -11.42
N ILE A 189 -4.38 -2.21 -10.91
CA ILE A 189 -5.06 -0.96 -11.23
C ILE A 189 -4.07 -0.01 -11.88
N THR A 190 -4.43 0.47 -13.06
CA THR A 190 -3.74 1.57 -13.73
C THR A 190 -4.70 2.74 -13.88
N VAL A 191 -4.27 3.93 -13.47
CA VAL A 191 -5.05 5.16 -13.68
C VAL A 191 -4.93 5.53 -15.14
N ARG A 192 -6.05 5.86 -15.79
CA ARG A 192 -6.02 6.46 -17.12
C ARG A 192 -5.55 7.90 -16.98
N GLU A 193 -4.47 8.23 -17.65
CA GLU A 193 -4.09 9.62 -17.86
C GLU A 193 -4.99 10.20 -18.93
N CYS A 194 -5.61 11.34 -18.65
CA CYS A 194 -6.39 12.13 -19.60
C CYS A 194 -5.47 12.86 -20.57
#